data_c86d2dcf77c5af3945306fe8d8890e15
#
_entry.id   c86d2dcf77c5af3945306fe8d8890e15
#
_cell.length_a   1.000
_cell.length_b   1.000
_cell.length_c   1.000
_cell.angle_alpha   90.00
_cell.angle_beta   90.00
_cell.angle_gamma   90.00
#
_symmetry.space_group_name_H-M   'P 1'
#
loop_
_entity.id
_entity.type
_entity.pdbx_description
1 polymer ?
#
loop_
_entity_poly.entity_id
_entity_poly.type
_entity_poly.pdbx_seq_one_letter_code
_entity_poly.pdbx_strand_id
1 'polypeptide(L)'
;NGAMPTITDSIITPDGTCPVTFATPDGPGPWPGIVMYPDAGGAREVFRAMATRLAGLGYAVLVPDVYYRSGAWAPFDMAGVFEDPGERRRLFAMMKAITAEVMAADAIRFFDYLAARPEVSGQRFGTCGYCMGGRTSLIVAGRVPDRVAAAMSFHGGGLASDDADSPHLLAPMITAAVYVGAAENDASYTPEQSRLLNATLTGAGVAHTIEWYSAAHGFAVPDNGPYDEAAAERHWQAMADFFATTLVP
;
A
#
# COMPACT_ATOMS: atom_id res chain seq x y z
N ASN A 1 25.56 -12.33 -7.03
CA ASN A 1 24.18 -11.84 -7.09
C ASN A 1 23.31 -12.78 -6.25
N GLY A 2 23.31 -12.59 -4.90
CA GLY A 2 22.39 -13.29 -4.04
C GLY A 2 20.95 -12.82 -4.32
N ALA A 3 20.03 -13.75 -4.55
CA ALA A 3 18.62 -13.41 -4.60
C ALA A 3 18.19 -12.92 -3.22
N MET A 4 17.47 -11.79 -3.14
CA MET A 4 16.89 -11.31 -1.89
C MET A 4 16.05 -12.42 -1.25
N PRO A 5 16.25 -12.76 0.05
CA PRO A 5 15.44 -13.75 0.72
C PRO A 5 13.96 -13.40 0.65
N THR A 6 13.17 -14.29 0.09
CA THR A 6 11.71 -14.13 0.01
C THR A 6 11.07 -15.42 0.46
N ILE A 7 10.22 -15.35 1.46
CA ILE A 7 9.48 -16.48 2.01
C ILE A 7 7.97 -16.29 1.84
N THR A 8 7.28 -17.41 1.68
CA THR A 8 5.83 -17.46 1.82
C THR A 8 5.51 -17.91 3.24
N ASP A 9 4.63 -17.19 3.90
CA ASP A 9 4.19 -17.46 5.27
C ASP A 9 2.69 -17.19 5.40
N SER A 10 2.17 -17.33 6.58
CA SER A 10 0.77 -17.04 6.87
C SER A 10 0.60 -16.42 8.24
N ILE A 11 -0.42 -15.56 8.37
CA ILE A 11 -0.78 -14.90 9.61
C ILE A 11 -2.17 -15.37 10.02
N ILE A 12 -2.29 -15.86 11.25
CA ILE A 12 -3.57 -16.27 11.83
C ILE A 12 -4.30 -15.01 12.30
N THR A 13 -5.52 -14.80 11.82
CA THR A 13 -6.42 -13.74 12.24
C THR A 13 -7.72 -14.31 12.79
N PRO A 14 -8.57 -13.52 13.46
CA PRO A 14 -9.90 -13.99 13.89
C PRO A 14 -10.78 -14.46 12.73
N ASP A 15 -10.55 -13.97 11.52
CA ASP A 15 -11.36 -14.24 10.33
C ASP A 15 -10.78 -15.33 9.42
N GLY A 16 -9.64 -15.89 9.78
CA GLY A 16 -9.00 -16.95 9.01
C GLY A 16 -7.48 -16.80 8.93
N THR A 17 -6.89 -17.53 8.01
CA THR A 17 -5.44 -17.52 7.78
C THR A 17 -5.12 -16.67 6.55
N CYS A 18 -4.35 -15.61 6.76
CA CYS A 18 -3.93 -14.69 5.71
C CYS A 18 -2.57 -15.12 5.14
N PRO A 19 -2.50 -15.55 3.87
CA PRO A 19 -1.22 -15.78 3.20
C PRO A 19 -0.45 -14.46 3.06
N VAL A 20 0.87 -14.52 3.26
CA VAL A 20 1.75 -13.37 3.11
C VAL A 20 3.02 -13.75 2.36
N THR A 21 3.62 -12.78 1.70
CA THR A 21 4.99 -12.84 1.20
C THR A 21 5.83 -11.89 2.05
N PHE A 22 6.98 -12.36 2.51
CA PHE A 22 7.90 -11.57 3.30
C PHE A 22 9.27 -11.57 2.63
N ALA A 23 9.75 -10.39 2.24
CA ALA A 23 11.02 -10.18 1.56
C ALA A 23 11.95 -9.33 2.43
N THR A 24 13.22 -9.75 2.54
CA THR A 24 14.24 -9.02 3.29
C THR A 24 15.49 -8.82 2.44
N PRO A 25 16.35 -7.84 2.78
CA PRO A 25 17.71 -7.81 2.24
C PRO A 25 18.50 -9.07 2.64
N ASP A 26 19.65 -9.28 2.01
CA ASP A 26 20.60 -10.28 2.45
C ASP A 26 21.24 -9.87 3.79
N GLY A 27 21.51 -10.86 4.64
CA GLY A 27 22.19 -10.63 5.92
C GLY A 27 21.28 -10.68 7.14
N PRO A 28 21.80 -10.35 8.33
CA PRO A 28 21.07 -10.57 9.58
C PRO A 28 20.08 -9.45 9.92
N GLY A 29 20.17 -8.28 9.32
CA GLY A 29 19.39 -7.11 9.73
C GLY A 29 19.85 -6.54 11.07
N PRO A 30 18.95 -5.93 11.89
CA PRO A 30 17.54 -5.75 11.56
C PRO A 30 17.28 -4.58 10.58
N TRP A 31 16.16 -4.66 9.85
CA TRP A 31 15.75 -3.64 8.89
C TRP A 31 14.39 -3.04 9.24
N PRO A 32 14.13 -1.77 8.89
CA PRO A 32 12.80 -1.19 9.04
C PRO A 32 11.75 -1.98 8.25
N GLY A 33 10.58 -2.20 8.86
CA GLY A 33 9.50 -2.95 8.25
C GLY A 33 8.53 -2.09 7.46
N ILE A 34 8.04 -2.61 6.33
CA ILE A 34 7.04 -1.99 5.48
C ILE A 34 5.97 -3.01 5.11
N VAL A 35 4.70 -2.61 5.21
CA VAL A 35 3.60 -3.35 4.61
C VAL A 35 3.29 -2.76 3.24
N MET A 36 3.37 -3.56 2.19
CA MET A 36 3.03 -3.20 0.81
C MET A 36 1.64 -3.71 0.48
N TYR A 37 0.68 -2.80 0.34
CA TYR A 37 -0.70 -3.12 0.00
C TYR A 37 -0.89 -3.20 -1.51
N PRO A 38 -1.36 -4.34 -2.04
CA PRO A 38 -1.59 -4.51 -3.47
C PRO A 38 -2.75 -3.65 -3.97
N ASP A 39 -2.84 -3.54 -5.29
CA ASP A 39 -4.00 -2.96 -5.96
C ASP A 39 -5.21 -3.90 -5.91
N ALA A 40 -6.30 -3.54 -6.60
CA ALA A 40 -7.53 -4.32 -6.62
C ALA A 40 -7.37 -5.75 -7.18
N GLY A 41 -6.33 -6.01 -7.96
CA GLY A 41 -5.99 -7.35 -8.41
C GLY A 41 -5.47 -8.27 -7.31
N GLY A 42 -5.14 -7.72 -6.16
CA GLY A 42 -4.67 -8.47 -4.99
C GLY A 42 -3.21 -8.93 -5.10
N ALA A 43 -2.78 -9.64 -4.06
CA ALA A 43 -1.42 -10.20 -4.01
C ALA A 43 -1.19 -11.19 -5.16
N ARG A 44 -0.10 -11.00 -5.88
CA ARG A 44 0.28 -11.81 -7.04
C ARG A 44 1.77 -11.61 -7.35
N GLU A 45 2.28 -12.28 -8.35
CA GLU A 45 3.72 -12.30 -8.67
C GLU A 45 4.32 -10.91 -8.84
N VAL A 46 3.62 -9.98 -9.48
CA VAL A 46 4.14 -8.61 -9.69
C VAL A 46 4.43 -7.91 -8.36
N PHE A 47 3.60 -8.10 -7.34
CA PHE A 47 3.83 -7.52 -6.02
C PHE A 47 4.93 -8.24 -5.24
N ARG A 48 5.11 -9.55 -5.43
CA ARG A 48 6.27 -10.26 -4.88
C ARG A 48 7.57 -9.72 -5.46
N ALA A 49 7.61 -9.48 -6.76
CA ALA A 49 8.76 -8.86 -7.42
C ALA A 49 9.01 -7.41 -6.93
N MET A 50 7.95 -6.63 -6.77
CA MET A 50 8.05 -5.26 -6.23
C MET A 50 8.54 -5.26 -4.78
N ALA A 51 8.06 -6.18 -3.95
CA ALA A 51 8.54 -6.32 -2.57
C ALA A 51 10.02 -6.70 -2.53
N THR A 52 10.46 -7.60 -3.39
CA THR A 52 11.88 -7.97 -3.52
C THR A 52 12.73 -6.76 -3.91
N ARG A 53 12.25 -5.93 -4.84
CA ARG A 53 12.95 -4.70 -5.24
C ARG A 53 13.04 -3.70 -4.07
N LEU A 54 11.95 -3.52 -3.32
CA LEU A 54 11.94 -2.63 -2.15
C LEU A 54 12.87 -3.17 -1.04
N ALA A 55 12.89 -4.48 -0.84
CA ALA A 55 13.83 -5.11 0.10
C ALA A 55 15.29 -4.82 -0.29
N GLY A 56 15.60 -4.78 -1.58
CA GLY A 56 16.92 -4.40 -2.08
C GLY A 56 17.36 -2.98 -1.71
N LEU A 57 16.43 -2.12 -1.29
CA LEU A 57 16.72 -0.78 -0.77
C LEU A 57 16.99 -0.75 0.75
N GLY A 58 16.91 -1.89 1.43
CA GLY A 58 17.23 -1.99 2.86
C GLY A 58 16.04 -2.14 3.79
N TYR A 59 14.92 -2.69 3.32
CA TYR A 59 13.69 -2.82 4.10
C TYR A 59 13.19 -4.27 4.17
N ALA A 60 12.54 -4.60 5.30
CA ALA A 60 11.80 -5.85 5.43
C ALA A 60 10.35 -5.61 4.97
N VAL A 61 9.91 -6.28 3.92
CA VAL A 61 8.67 -5.96 3.21
C VAL A 61 7.68 -7.11 3.29
N LEU A 62 6.48 -6.82 3.80
CA LEU A 62 5.36 -7.75 3.90
C LEU A 62 4.29 -7.41 2.85
N VAL A 63 3.94 -8.39 2.02
CA VAL A 63 2.80 -8.29 1.08
C VAL A 63 1.71 -9.25 1.52
N PRO A 64 0.58 -8.76 2.05
CA PRO A 64 -0.53 -9.62 2.46
C PRO A 64 -1.46 -9.95 1.29
N ASP A 65 -2.05 -11.15 1.33
CA ASP A 65 -3.27 -11.44 0.57
C ASP A 65 -4.46 -10.77 1.27
N VAL A 66 -4.79 -9.57 0.85
CA VAL A 66 -5.88 -8.78 1.46
C VAL A 66 -7.27 -9.39 1.22
N TYR A 67 -7.38 -10.34 0.28
CA TYR A 67 -8.63 -11.05 -0.05
C TYR A 67 -8.78 -12.41 0.63
N TYR A 68 -7.97 -12.72 1.63
CA TYR A 68 -7.94 -14.05 2.26
C TYR A 68 -9.29 -14.50 2.83
N ARG A 69 -10.18 -13.57 3.18
CA ARG A 69 -11.55 -13.91 3.63
C ARG A 69 -12.40 -14.56 2.55
N SER A 70 -12.04 -14.37 1.30
CA SER A 70 -12.69 -15.03 0.15
C SER A 70 -12.18 -16.46 -0.11
N GLY A 71 -11.29 -16.97 0.74
CA GLY A 71 -10.67 -18.28 0.54
C GLY A 71 -9.72 -18.30 -0.65
N ALA A 72 -9.70 -19.41 -1.39
CA ALA A 72 -8.95 -19.50 -2.64
C ALA A 72 -9.72 -18.77 -3.74
N TRP A 73 -9.28 -17.57 -4.09
CA TRP A 73 -9.88 -16.76 -5.15
C TRP A 73 -9.08 -16.90 -6.45
N ALA A 74 -9.79 -16.86 -7.59
CA ALA A 74 -9.16 -16.93 -8.90
C ALA A 74 -8.44 -15.62 -9.22
N PRO A 75 -7.18 -15.64 -9.70
CA PRO A 75 -6.47 -14.44 -10.11
C PRO A 75 -7.22 -13.64 -11.18
N PHE A 76 -7.06 -12.32 -11.14
CA PHE A 76 -7.59 -11.42 -12.16
C PHE A 76 -6.58 -11.21 -13.29
N ASP A 77 -7.05 -11.17 -14.52
CA ASP A 77 -6.29 -10.61 -15.65
C ASP A 77 -6.39 -9.08 -15.60
N MET A 78 -5.38 -8.43 -15.06
CA MET A 78 -5.39 -6.98 -14.86
C MET A 78 -5.30 -6.19 -16.18
N ALA A 79 -4.88 -6.81 -17.27
CA ALA A 79 -4.90 -6.17 -18.58
C ALA A 79 -6.33 -6.07 -19.17
N GLY A 80 -7.21 -7.03 -18.86
CA GLY A 80 -8.54 -7.13 -19.45
C GLY A 80 -9.70 -7.08 -18.46
N VAL A 81 -9.47 -7.02 -17.16
CA VAL A 81 -10.51 -7.15 -16.11
C VAL A 81 -11.64 -6.13 -16.24
N PHE A 82 -11.34 -4.91 -16.69
CA PHE A 82 -12.34 -3.85 -16.83
C PHE A 82 -13.19 -3.97 -18.11
N GLU A 83 -12.74 -4.75 -19.08
CA GLU A 83 -13.45 -5.02 -20.34
C GLU A 83 -14.41 -6.20 -20.21
N ASP A 84 -14.19 -7.09 -19.25
CA ASP A 84 -15.09 -8.20 -18.92
C ASP A 84 -16.09 -7.79 -17.83
N PRO A 85 -17.39 -7.66 -18.13
CA PRO A 85 -18.39 -7.22 -17.16
C PRO A 85 -18.52 -8.15 -15.94
N GLY A 86 -18.29 -9.46 -16.11
CA GLY A 86 -18.32 -10.46 -15.03
C GLY A 86 -17.15 -10.31 -14.08
N GLU A 87 -15.95 -10.24 -14.62
CA GLU A 87 -14.73 -10.05 -13.85
C GLU A 87 -14.70 -8.68 -13.16
N ARG A 88 -15.14 -7.64 -13.84
CA ARG A 88 -15.27 -6.32 -13.23
C ARG A 88 -16.21 -6.32 -12.03
N ARG A 89 -17.37 -6.98 -12.13
CA ARG A 89 -18.31 -7.10 -10.99
C ARG A 89 -17.68 -7.88 -9.84
N ARG A 90 -16.96 -8.98 -10.13
CA ARG A 90 -16.26 -9.78 -9.12
C ARG A 90 -15.19 -8.96 -8.41
N LEU A 91 -14.39 -8.21 -9.17
CA LEU A 91 -13.36 -7.33 -8.63
C LEU A 91 -13.94 -6.29 -7.68
N PHE A 92 -14.98 -5.56 -8.11
CA PHE A 92 -15.60 -4.54 -7.27
C PHE A 92 -16.28 -5.12 -6.03
N ALA A 93 -16.89 -6.31 -6.13
CA ALA A 93 -17.45 -6.99 -4.97
C ALA A 93 -16.38 -7.35 -3.94
N MET A 94 -15.23 -7.85 -4.37
CA MET A 94 -14.11 -8.17 -3.50
C MET A 94 -13.51 -6.90 -2.87
N MET A 95 -13.34 -5.84 -3.64
CA MET A 95 -12.88 -4.54 -3.12
C MET A 95 -13.82 -4.00 -2.05
N LYS A 96 -15.13 -4.03 -2.30
CA LYS A 96 -16.15 -3.51 -1.37
C LYS A 96 -16.19 -4.26 -0.04
N ALA A 97 -15.81 -5.52 -0.01
CA ALA A 97 -15.73 -6.32 1.20
C ALA A 97 -14.57 -5.90 2.12
N ILE A 98 -13.58 -5.18 1.60
CA ILE A 98 -12.46 -4.66 2.37
C ILE A 98 -12.83 -3.28 2.94
N THR A 99 -13.50 -3.28 4.08
CA THR A 99 -13.90 -2.04 4.78
C THR A 99 -12.73 -1.42 5.54
N ALA A 100 -12.89 -0.17 5.97
CA ALA A 100 -11.88 0.49 6.79
C ALA A 100 -11.63 -0.23 8.12
N GLU A 101 -12.66 -0.83 8.72
CA GLU A 101 -12.56 -1.67 9.92
C GLU A 101 -11.71 -2.91 9.66
N VAL A 102 -11.94 -3.58 8.54
CA VAL A 102 -11.16 -4.75 8.10
C VAL A 102 -9.70 -4.37 7.86
N MET A 103 -9.46 -3.26 7.17
CA MET A 103 -8.09 -2.75 6.93
C MET A 103 -7.34 -2.51 8.25
N ALA A 104 -7.97 -1.87 9.21
CA ALA A 104 -7.36 -1.58 10.51
C ALA A 104 -7.11 -2.85 11.33
N ALA A 105 -8.07 -3.75 11.38
CA ALA A 105 -7.94 -5.02 12.11
C ALA A 105 -6.81 -5.89 11.54
N ASP A 106 -6.73 -6.00 10.22
CA ASP A 106 -5.67 -6.75 9.55
C ASP A 106 -4.30 -6.08 9.72
N ALA A 107 -4.24 -4.75 9.62
CA ALA A 107 -3.00 -4.00 9.78
C ALA A 107 -2.32 -4.27 11.13
N ILE A 108 -3.09 -4.35 12.21
CA ILE A 108 -2.57 -4.69 13.54
C ILE A 108 -1.85 -6.05 13.50
N ARG A 109 -2.45 -7.05 12.84
CA ARG A 109 -1.85 -8.38 12.70
C ARG A 109 -0.59 -8.37 11.84
N PHE A 110 -0.58 -7.56 10.79
CA PHE A 110 0.60 -7.41 9.93
C PHE A 110 1.76 -6.74 10.69
N PHE A 111 1.47 -5.70 11.45
CA PHE A 111 2.48 -5.04 12.28
C PHE A 111 2.97 -5.94 13.42
N ASP A 112 2.10 -6.72 14.04
CA ASP A 112 2.51 -7.70 15.06
C ASP A 112 3.43 -8.78 14.47
N TYR A 113 3.15 -9.24 13.24
CA TYR A 113 4.03 -10.16 12.53
C TYR A 113 5.43 -9.55 12.33
N LEU A 114 5.49 -8.31 11.85
CA LEU A 114 6.76 -7.61 11.66
C LEU A 114 7.51 -7.42 12.99
N ALA A 115 6.80 -6.97 14.04
CA ALA A 115 7.40 -6.72 15.35
C ALA A 115 7.95 -7.97 16.03
N ALA A 116 7.40 -9.14 15.72
CA ALA A 116 7.83 -10.42 16.27
C ALA A 116 9.08 -11.01 15.57
N ARG A 117 9.49 -10.46 14.45
CA ARG A 117 10.61 -11.00 13.67
C ARG A 117 11.94 -10.38 14.08
N PRO A 118 12.97 -11.21 14.36
CA PRO A 118 14.28 -10.70 14.79
C PRO A 118 14.99 -9.86 13.72
N GLU A 119 14.69 -10.09 12.44
CA GLU A 119 15.24 -9.34 11.32
C GLU A 119 14.56 -7.99 11.06
N VAL A 120 13.54 -7.63 11.84
CA VAL A 120 12.81 -6.36 11.71
C VAL A 120 13.10 -5.44 12.88
N SER A 121 13.43 -4.18 12.58
CA SER A 121 13.67 -3.15 13.59
C SER A 121 12.43 -2.31 13.88
N GLY A 122 12.34 -1.83 15.12
CA GLY A 122 11.33 -0.87 15.54
C GLY A 122 9.96 -1.46 15.87
N GLN A 123 9.06 -0.58 16.28
CA GLN A 123 7.66 -0.89 16.62
C GLN A 123 6.66 -0.06 15.81
N ARG A 124 7.17 0.89 15.03
CA ARG A 124 6.41 1.69 14.07
C ARG A 124 6.99 1.42 12.68
N PHE A 125 6.11 1.29 11.71
CA PHE A 125 6.43 0.74 10.41
C PHE A 125 6.03 1.69 9.29
N GLY A 126 6.53 1.41 8.08
CA GLY A 126 6.07 2.04 6.87
C GLY A 126 4.89 1.29 6.26
N THR A 127 4.10 2.02 5.51
CA THR A 127 3.14 1.45 4.56
C THR A 127 3.34 2.06 3.19
N CYS A 128 3.14 1.28 2.16
CA CYS A 128 2.99 1.76 0.80
C CYS A 128 1.87 0.97 0.13
N GLY A 129 1.22 1.58 -0.83
CA GLY A 129 0.12 0.90 -1.50
C GLY A 129 -0.22 1.52 -2.84
N TYR A 130 -0.94 0.74 -3.64
CA TYR A 130 -1.23 1.00 -5.04
C TYR A 130 -2.72 0.92 -5.30
N CYS A 131 -3.32 1.94 -5.91
CA CYS A 131 -4.76 2.00 -6.18
C CYS A 131 -5.58 1.82 -4.89
N MET A 132 -6.35 0.75 -4.78
CA MET A 132 -7.03 0.36 -3.54
C MET A 132 -6.05 0.30 -2.35
N GLY A 133 -4.87 -0.26 -2.54
CA GLY A 133 -3.81 -0.33 -1.53
C GLY A 133 -3.26 1.04 -1.14
N GLY A 134 -3.25 2.00 -2.07
CA GLY A 134 -2.88 3.38 -1.77
C GLY A 134 -3.87 4.07 -0.83
N ARG A 135 -5.16 3.82 -1.04
CA ARG A 135 -6.21 4.26 -0.12
C ARG A 135 -6.08 3.55 1.23
N THR A 136 -5.84 2.24 1.22
CA THR A 136 -5.61 1.44 2.43
C THR A 136 -4.45 1.99 3.26
N SER A 137 -3.33 2.34 2.62
CA SER A 137 -2.14 2.89 3.31
C SER A 137 -2.48 4.12 4.15
N LEU A 138 -3.29 5.05 3.62
CA LEU A 138 -3.71 6.25 4.35
C LEU A 138 -4.74 5.95 5.43
N ILE A 139 -5.69 5.06 5.19
CA ILE A 139 -6.67 4.62 6.19
C ILE A 139 -5.96 3.98 7.38
N VAL A 140 -5.01 3.10 7.14
CA VAL A 140 -4.24 2.44 8.19
C VAL A 140 -3.41 3.45 8.99
N ALA A 141 -2.80 4.44 8.33
CA ALA A 141 -2.07 5.51 9.02
C ALA A 141 -2.96 6.29 10.00
N GLY A 142 -4.23 6.51 9.66
CA GLY A 142 -5.17 7.22 10.52
C GLY A 142 -5.86 6.36 11.57
N ARG A 143 -6.10 5.08 11.29
CA ARG A 143 -6.79 4.17 12.22
C ARG A 143 -5.85 3.41 13.15
N VAL A 144 -4.58 3.27 12.79
CA VAL A 144 -3.56 2.59 13.61
C VAL A 144 -2.34 3.50 13.75
N PRO A 145 -2.51 4.76 14.19
CA PRO A 145 -1.46 5.78 14.13
C PRO A 145 -0.22 5.42 14.94
N ASP A 146 -0.37 4.69 16.03
CA ASP A 146 0.74 4.31 16.91
C ASP A 146 1.74 3.34 16.26
N ARG A 147 1.34 2.69 15.17
CA ARG A 147 2.15 1.68 14.48
C ARG A 147 2.68 2.15 13.13
N VAL A 148 2.29 3.33 12.65
CA VAL A 148 2.68 3.85 11.33
C VAL A 148 3.54 5.09 11.47
N ALA A 149 4.78 5.01 10.99
CA ALA A 149 5.72 6.13 10.95
C ALA A 149 5.70 6.87 9.60
N ALA A 150 5.42 6.17 8.53
CA ALA A 150 5.44 6.69 7.16
C ALA A 150 4.41 5.97 6.31
N ALA A 151 3.64 6.69 5.51
CA ALA A 151 2.63 6.12 4.63
C ALA A 151 2.73 6.71 3.22
N MET A 152 2.82 5.84 2.22
CA MET A 152 2.85 6.22 0.81
C MET A 152 1.64 5.66 0.07
N SER A 153 1.04 6.50 -0.78
CA SER A 153 -0.08 6.15 -1.65
C SER A 153 0.27 6.48 -3.09
N PHE A 154 0.24 5.47 -3.96
CA PHE A 154 0.45 5.65 -5.40
C PHE A 154 -0.84 5.39 -6.17
N HIS A 155 -1.21 6.34 -7.03
CA HIS A 155 -2.46 6.34 -7.79
C HIS A 155 -3.66 5.82 -6.99
N GLY A 156 -3.73 6.19 -5.72
CA GLY A 156 -4.86 5.87 -4.84
C GLY A 156 -6.12 6.63 -5.26
N GLY A 157 -7.25 5.94 -5.24
CA GLY A 157 -8.54 6.54 -5.56
C GLY A 157 -9.33 6.92 -4.30
N GLY A 158 -10.21 7.93 -4.43
CA GLY A 158 -11.11 8.32 -3.37
C GLY A 158 -10.42 8.77 -2.08
N LEU A 159 -9.28 9.45 -2.17
CA LEU A 159 -8.53 9.85 -0.99
C LEU A 159 -9.17 11.03 -0.23
N ALA A 160 -10.01 11.81 -0.92
CA ALA A 160 -10.81 12.89 -0.33
C ALA A 160 -12.15 12.97 -1.04
N SER A 161 -13.05 12.05 -0.71
CA SER A 161 -14.39 11.90 -1.29
C SER A 161 -15.48 12.16 -0.24
N ASP A 162 -16.74 12.04 -0.67
CA ASP A 162 -17.91 12.17 0.21
C ASP A 162 -18.18 10.88 1.02
N ASP A 163 -17.40 9.83 0.84
CA ASP A 163 -17.53 8.60 1.62
C ASP A 163 -17.24 8.85 3.09
N ALA A 164 -18.05 8.23 3.96
CA ALA A 164 -17.86 8.33 5.41
C ALA A 164 -16.48 7.80 5.87
N ASP A 165 -15.88 6.89 5.10
CA ASP A 165 -14.57 6.31 5.35
C ASP A 165 -13.45 6.96 4.53
N SER A 166 -13.69 8.15 3.97
CA SER A 166 -12.67 8.82 3.16
C SER A 166 -11.41 9.12 3.97
N PRO A 167 -10.22 8.81 3.45
CA PRO A 167 -8.95 8.98 4.17
C PRO A 167 -8.72 10.41 4.71
N HIS A 168 -9.13 11.46 3.99
CA HIS A 168 -8.94 12.83 4.45
C HIS A 168 -9.62 13.14 5.79
N LEU A 169 -10.70 12.43 6.13
CA LEU A 169 -11.38 12.56 7.41
C LEU A 169 -10.54 12.07 8.59
N LEU A 170 -9.54 11.24 8.33
CA LEU A 170 -8.62 10.71 9.33
C LEU A 170 -7.41 11.61 9.59
N ALA A 171 -7.26 12.72 8.87
CA ALA A 171 -6.11 13.61 9.00
C ALA A 171 -5.77 13.98 10.45
N PRO A 172 -6.74 14.31 11.34
CA PRO A 172 -6.44 14.63 12.74
C PRO A 172 -5.82 13.48 13.54
N MET A 173 -5.96 12.24 13.08
CA MET A 173 -5.44 11.05 13.75
C MET A 173 -4.06 10.62 13.20
N ILE A 174 -3.66 11.10 12.03
CA ILE A 174 -2.40 10.71 11.37
C ILE A 174 -1.22 11.35 12.08
N THR A 175 -0.30 10.53 12.57
CA THR A 175 0.99 10.95 13.13
C THR A 175 2.16 10.62 12.20
N ALA A 176 1.91 9.81 11.16
CA ALA A 176 2.88 9.44 10.15
C ALA A 176 3.21 10.61 9.21
N ALA A 177 4.42 10.59 8.65
CA ALA A 177 4.68 11.34 7.43
C ALA A 177 3.94 10.69 6.25
N VAL A 178 3.39 11.50 5.35
CA VAL A 178 2.54 11.04 4.24
C VAL A 178 3.11 11.48 2.90
N TYR A 179 3.14 10.57 1.94
CA TYR A 179 3.44 10.86 0.54
C TYR A 179 2.30 10.37 -0.36
N VAL A 180 1.87 11.21 -1.27
CA VAL A 180 0.86 10.87 -2.28
C VAL A 180 1.44 11.10 -3.67
N GLY A 181 1.57 10.03 -4.44
CA GLY A 181 1.91 10.07 -5.87
C GLY A 181 0.63 9.96 -6.70
N ALA A 182 0.13 11.08 -7.20
CA ALA A 182 -1.12 11.16 -7.95
C ALA A 182 -0.87 11.02 -9.45
N ALA A 183 -1.78 10.34 -10.16
CA ALA A 183 -1.78 10.28 -11.61
C ALA A 183 -2.58 11.47 -12.20
N GLU A 184 -2.02 12.15 -13.19
CA GLU A 184 -2.70 13.28 -13.85
C GLU A 184 -3.97 12.84 -14.60
N ASN A 185 -3.96 11.63 -15.17
CA ASN A 185 -5.11 11.05 -15.85
C ASN A 185 -5.79 10.01 -14.97
N ASP A 186 -6.55 10.47 -13.96
CA ASP A 186 -7.21 9.61 -12.98
C ASP A 186 -8.53 10.23 -12.51
N ALA A 187 -9.65 9.67 -12.95
CA ALA A 187 -10.97 10.13 -12.53
C ALA A 187 -11.29 9.80 -11.06
N SER A 188 -10.56 8.87 -10.44
CA SER A 188 -10.77 8.48 -9.04
C SER A 188 -10.06 9.38 -8.03
N TYR A 189 -9.14 10.22 -8.49
CA TYR A 189 -8.46 11.23 -7.67
C TYR A 189 -8.26 12.50 -8.48
N THR A 190 -9.13 13.47 -8.27
CA THR A 190 -9.21 14.71 -9.03
C THR A 190 -8.40 15.83 -8.39
N PRO A 191 -8.11 16.94 -9.12
CA PRO A 191 -7.54 18.15 -8.51
C PRO A 191 -8.34 18.69 -7.32
N GLU A 192 -9.67 18.56 -7.33
CA GLU A 192 -10.54 18.95 -6.21
C GLU A 192 -10.27 18.08 -4.98
N GLN A 193 -10.20 16.77 -5.14
CA GLN A 193 -9.84 15.86 -4.06
C GLN A 193 -8.44 16.17 -3.52
N SER A 194 -7.49 16.47 -4.39
CA SER A 194 -6.13 16.81 -4.00
C SER A 194 -6.08 18.08 -3.15
N ARG A 195 -6.82 19.13 -3.54
CA ARG A 195 -6.92 20.35 -2.75
C ARG A 195 -7.52 20.09 -1.38
N LEU A 196 -8.57 19.29 -1.30
CA LEU A 196 -9.22 18.93 -0.03
C LEU A 196 -8.29 18.11 0.85
N LEU A 197 -7.63 17.09 0.31
CA LEU A 197 -6.67 16.27 1.04
C LEU A 197 -5.51 17.14 1.57
N ASN A 198 -4.94 17.98 0.72
CA ASN A 198 -3.86 18.88 1.12
C ASN A 198 -4.29 19.82 2.24
N ALA A 199 -5.47 20.42 2.14
CA ALA A 199 -6.01 21.32 3.15
C ALA A 199 -6.24 20.61 4.50
N THR A 200 -6.78 19.39 4.49
CA THR A 200 -7.04 18.63 5.73
C THR A 200 -5.75 18.16 6.38
N LEU A 201 -4.78 17.68 5.62
CA LEU A 201 -3.46 17.27 6.13
C LEU A 201 -2.70 18.48 6.71
N THR A 202 -2.72 19.60 6.00
CA THR A 202 -2.10 20.86 6.47
C THR A 202 -2.75 21.35 7.76
N GLY A 203 -4.09 21.39 7.78
CA GLY A 203 -4.84 21.84 8.95
C GLY A 203 -4.63 20.97 10.19
N ALA A 204 -4.35 19.70 10.01
CA ALA A 204 -4.04 18.75 11.08
C ALA A 204 -2.54 18.72 11.45
N GLY A 205 -1.69 19.49 10.78
CA GLY A 205 -0.25 19.51 11.05
C GLY A 205 0.50 18.26 10.59
N VAL A 206 -0.06 17.48 9.66
CA VAL A 206 0.57 16.28 9.11
C VAL A 206 1.68 16.67 8.13
N ALA A 207 2.90 16.18 8.36
CA ALA A 207 3.98 16.31 7.39
C ALA A 207 3.62 15.51 6.12
N HIS A 208 3.49 16.18 4.98
CA HIS A 208 3.04 15.51 3.77
C HIS A 208 3.57 16.15 2.50
N THR A 209 3.60 15.35 1.44
CA THR A 209 3.93 15.75 0.07
C THR A 209 2.91 15.13 -0.87
N ILE A 210 2.36 15.91 -1.79
CA ILE A 210 1.53 15.44 -2.90
C ILE A 210 2.22 15.80 -4.19
N GLU A 211 2.56 14.79 -5.00
CA GLU A 211 3.22 14.99 -6.30
C GLU A 211 2.35 14.41 -7.41
N TRP A 212 2.32 15.09 -8.56
CA TRP A 212 1.62 14.64 -9.75
C TRP A 212 2.57 13.96 -10.73
N TYR A 213 2.13 12.82 -11.26
CA TYR A 213 2.84 12.01 -12.25
C TYR A 213 2.11 12.13 -13.59
N SER A 214 2.83 12.39 -14.65
CA SER A 214 2.28 12.44 -16.03
C SER A 214 1.97 11.04 -16.54
N ALA A 215 0.97 10.42 -15.94
CA ALA A 215 0.58 9.02 -16.16
C ALA A 215 -0.88 8.80 -15.80
N ALA A 216 -1.40 7.61 -16.09
CA ALA A 216 -2.75 7.22 -15.77
C ALA A 216 -2.81 6.37 -14.49
N HIS A 217 -4.02 6.21 -13.94
CA HIS A 217 -4.29 5.33 -12.80
C HIS A 217 -3.74 3.93 -13.05
N GLY A 218 -2.93 3.42 -12.12
CA GLY A 218 -2.28 2.10 -12.25
C GLY A 218 -0.87 2.14 -12.83
N PHE A 219 -0.28 3.32 -13.04
CA PHE A 219 0.99 3.50 -13.74
C PHE A 219 2.19 2.75 -13.13
N ALA A 220 2.19 2.50 -11.82
CA ALA A 220 3.36 1.97 -11.13
C ALA A 220 3.45 0.44 -11.15
N VAL A 221 2.39 -0.27 -11.55
CA VAL A 221 2.29 -1.73 -11.44
C VAL A 221 2.50 -2.38 -12.81
N PRO A 222 3.57 -3.17 -13.01
CA PRO A 222 4.01 -3.62 -14.34
C PRO A 222 3.04 -4.46 -15.13
N ASP A 223 2.13 -5.20 -14.51
CA ASP A 223 1.14 -6.01 -15.22
C ASP A 223 -0.19 -5.31 -15.50
N ASN A 224 -0.31 -4.02 -15.15
CA ASN A 224 -1.46 -3.20 -15.48
C ASN A 224 -1.35 -2.62 -16.89
N GLY A 225 -2.47 -2.50 -17.60
CA GLY A 225 -2.50 -1.87 -18.92
C GLY A 225 -1.91 -0.45 -18.94
N PRO A 226 -2.24 0.42 -17.96
CA PRO A 226 -1.70 1.80 -17.88
C PRO A 226 -0.24 1.91 -17.42
N TYR A 227 0.48 0.82 -17.22
CA TYR A 227 1.87 0.86 -16.75
C TYR A 227 2.71 1.82 -17.60
N ASP A 228 3.43 2.70 -16.92
CA ASP A 228 4.34 3.67 -17.52
C ASP A 228 5.72 3.55 -16.85
N GLU A 229 6.71 3.11 -17.61
CA GLU A 229 8.03 2.82 -17.06
C GLU A 229 8.71 4.05 -16.44
N ALA A 230 8.60 5.21 -17.09
CA ALA A 230 9.22 6.45 -16.61
C ALA A 230 8.58 6.90 -15.28
N ALA A 231 7.25 6.87 -15.21
CA ALA A 231 6.51 7.17 -13.97
C ALA A 231 6.80 6.16 -12.88
N ALA A 232 6.87 4.87 -13.22
CA ALA A 232 7.22 3.80 -12.27
C ALA A 232 8.64 3.97 -11.73
N GLU A 233 9.62 4.31 -12.54
CA GLU A 233 10.99 4.56 -12.06
C GLU A 233 11.06 5.80 -11.16
N ARG A 234 10.31 6.86 -11.48
CA ARG A 234 10.17 8.01 -10.58
C ARG A 234 9.55 7.64 -9.24
N HIS A 235 8.53 6.77 -9.25
CA HIS A 235 7.92 6.25 -8.03
C HIS A 235 8.94 5.47 -7.17
N TRP A 236 9.80 4.65 -7.77
CA TRP A 236 10.85 3.94 -7.04
C TRP A 236 11.86 4.89 -6.40
N GLN A 237 12.24 5.96 -7.10
CA GLN A 237 13.10 6.99 -6.54
C GLN A 237 12.40 7.72 -5.37
N ALA A 238 11.13 8.06 -5.52
CA ALA A 238 10.35 8.68 -4.45
C ALA A 238 10.26 7.79 -3.21
N MET A 239 10.08 6.48 -3.37
CA MET A 239 10.09 5.52 -2.26
C MET A 239 11.45 5.48 -1.56
N ALA A 240 12.54 5.40 -2.31
CA ALA A 240 13.89 5.40 -1.76
C ALA A 240 14.15 6.66 -0.91
N ASP A 241 13.84 7.82 -1.46
CA ASP A 241 14.08 9.11 -0.80
C ASP A 241 13.20 9.31 0.44
N PHE A 242 11.92 8.99 0.32
CA PHE A 242 10.94 9.17 1.41
C PHE A 242 11.22 8.24 2.59
N PHE A 243 11.39 6.95 2.35
CA PHE A 243 11.65 6.01 3.44
C PHE A 243 13.02 6.19 4.08
N ALA A 244 14.03 6.63 3.34
CA ALA A 244 15.35 6.93 3.92
C ALA A 244 15.29 8.04 4.99
N THR A 245 14.33 8.96 4.89
CA THR A 245 14.19 10.07 5.84
C THR A 245 13.13 9.84 6.92
N THR A 246 12.20 8.92 6.69
CA THR A 246 11.01 8.71 7.55
C THR A 246 11.01 7.38 8.30
N LEU A 247 11.75 6.39 7.82
CA LEU A 247 11.94 5.09 8.46
C LEU A 247 13.40 4.90 8.84
N VAL A 248 13.83 5.61 9.89
CA VAL A 248 15.19 5.45 10.42
C VAL A 248 15.21 4.27 11.38
N PRO A 249 16.25 3.39 11.36
CA PRO A 249 16.38 2.26 12.29
C PRO A 249 16.41 2.68 13.74
#